data_976985e6963fc11b43ef0d607f1c87c1
#
_entry.id   976985e6963fc11b43ef0d607f1c87c1
#
_cell.length_a   1.000
_cell.length_b   1.000
_cell.length_c   1.000
_cell.angle_alpha   90.00
_cell.angle_beta   90.00
_cell.angle_gamma   90.00
#
_symmetry.space_group_name_H-M   'P 1'
#
loop_
_entity.id
_entity.type
_entity.pdbx_description
1 polymer ?
#
loop_
_entity_poly.entity_id
_entity_poly.type
_entity_poly.pdbx_seq_one_letter_code
_entity_poly.pdbx_strand_id
1 'polypeptide(L)'
;MRKLSTYLFLVLFSFSAPSFADDISDFQIEGMSIGDSALNYFSEREIKTMTKHIYPNNIYIGLIFKSPKLNTYDFVQLNLDKEKNYEIIRIVGRLKFKDNINECYKIKDQIVSEVSGIFSENVKIKSFTKPLSKSADKTGKSIGTTTNFNFENTESFIQVMCRNYSKESGRTHSLNVEIWSDKYTKYRKTL
;
A
#
# COMPACT_ATOMS: atom_id res chain seq x y z
N MET A 1 -22.07 0.73 -14.43
CA MET A 1 -22.00 1.89 -13.48
C MET A 1 -21.71 1.30 -12.11
N ARG A 2 -20.45 1.29 -11.67
CA ARG A 2 -20.08 0.91 -10.29
C ARG A 2 -20.57 2.02 -9.38
N LYS A 3 -21.46 1.68 -8.46
CA LYS A 3 -22.07 2.63 -7.54
C LYS A 3 -20.99 3.25 -6.63
N LEU A 4 -20.84 4.56 -6.69
CA LEU A 4 -19.93 5.40 -5.90
C LEU A 4 -20.10 5.26 -4.37
N SER A 5 -21.13 4.53 -3.93
CA SER A 5 -21.52 4.39 -2.53
C SER A 5 -20.71 3.38 -1.71
N THR A 6 -19.76 2.65 -2.34
CA THR A 6 -19.07 1.53 -1.67
C THR A 6 -17.64 1.87 -1.25
N TYR A 7 -17.13 3.03 -1.60
CA TYR A 7 -15.76 3.43 -1.27
C TYR A 7 -15.57 4.00 0.15
N LEU A 8 -16.69 4.23 0.86
CA LEU A 8 -16.69 4.74 2.23
C LEU A 8 -16.26 3.71 3.29
N PHE A 9 -15.91 2.48 2.88
CA PHE A 9 -15.60 1.38 3.81
C PHE A 9 -14.18 0.84 3.70
N LEU A 10 -13.24 1.69 3.32
CA LEU A 10 -11.88 1.24 3.04
C LEU A 10 -10.95 1.16 4.24
N VAL A 11 -11.39 1.67 5.35
CA VAL A 11 -10.74 1.49 6.65
C VAL A 11 -11.83 1.01 7.61
N LEU A 12 -12.08 -0.29 7.64
CA LEU A 12 -12.94 -0.89 8.65
C LEU A 12 -12.22 -0.79 10.00
N PHE A 13 -12.50 0.31 10.70
CA PHE A 13 -12.27 0.37 12.12
C PHE A 13 -13.32 -0.49 12.82
N SER A 14 -12.88 -1.50 13.54
CA SER A 14 -13.65 -2.05 14.64
C SER A 14 -13.78 -0.96 15.69
N PHE A 15 -14.87 -0.18 15.64
CA PHE A 15 -15.16 0.88 16.60
C PHE A 15 -15.42 0.28 17.98
N SER A 16 -14.41 0.26 18.80
CA SER A 16 -14.56 0.31 20.25
C SER A 16 -13.79 1.52 20.76
N ALA A 17 -14.51 2.65 20.99
CA ALA A 17 -14.05 3.95 21.45
C ALA A 17 -13.13 4.74 20.47
N PRO A 18 -13.08 6.08 20.51
CA PRO A 18 -12.12 6.84 19.70
C PRO A 18 -10.71 6.66 20.27
N SER A 19 -10.05 5.59 19.92
CA SER A 19 -8.61 5.49 20.08
C SER A 19 -7.98 6.07 18.83
N PHE A 20 -7.14 7.09 19.01
CA PHE A 20 -6.28 7.55 17.93
C PHE A 20 -5.39 6.37 17.48
N ALA A 21 -5.20 6.24 16.19
CA ALA A 21 -4.30 5.22 15.65
C ALA A 21 -2.86 5.68 15.90
N ASP A 22 -2.21 5.09 16.88
CA ASP A 22 -0.83 5.44 17.27
C ASP A 22 0.19 4.45 16.70
N ASP A 23 -0.26 3.30 16.17
CA ASP A 23 0.59 2.25 15.61
C ASP A 23 0.24 1.97 14.14
N ILE A 24 1.27 1.65 13.35
CA ILE A 24 1.12 1.27 11.94
C ILE A 24 0.30 -0.02 11.77
N SER A 25 0.27 -0.90 12.78
CA SER A 25 -0.50 -2.13 12.79
C SER A 25 -2.02 -1.92 12.91
N ASP A 26 -2.46 -0.72 13.30
CA ASP A 26 -3.88 -0.38 13.34
C ASP A 26 -4.50 -0.25 11.95
N PHE A 27 -3.65 -0.11 10.92
CA PHE A 27 -4.08 0.04 9.55
C PHE A 27 -4.16 -1.29 8.81
N GLN A 28 -5.25 -1.45 8.05
CA GLN A 28 -5.51 -2.66 7.30
C GLN A 28 -5.73 -2.38 5.81
N ILE A 29 -5.25 -3.30 4.98
CA ILE A 29 -5.62 -3.40 3.57
C ILE A 29 -6.22 -4.77 3.35
N GLU A 30 -7.49 -4.84 2.96
CA GLU A 30 -8.26 -6.08 2.78
C GLU A 30 -8.25 -6.98 4.05
N GLY A 31 -8.29 -6.35 5.23
CA GLY A 31 -8.29 -7.05 6.51
C GLY A 31 -6.92 -7.56 6.98
N MET A 32 -5.83 -7.22 6.28
CA MET A 32 -4.46 -7.61 6.63
C MET A 32 -3.70 -6.42 7.22
N SER A 33 -2.95 -6.64 8.29
CA SER A 33 -2.10 -5.65 8.97
C SER A 33 -0.62 -5.98 8.88
N ILE A 34 0.22 -4.97 9.12
CA ILE A 34 1.65 -5.18 9.37
C ILE A 34 1.81 -5.97 10.68
N GLY A 35 2.71 -6.96 10.68
CA GLY A 35 2.94 -7.85 11.82
C GLY A 35 2.10 -9.13 11.80
N ASP A 36 1.01 -9.17 11.04
CA ASP A 36 0.24 -10.42 10.87
C ASP A 36 1.10 -11.51 10.20
N SER A 37 0.81 -12.76 10.53
CA SER A 37 1.29 -13.86 9.70
C SER A 37 0.43 -14.00 8.45
N ALA A 38 1.05 -14.03 7.27
CA ALA A 38 0.34 -14.29 6.03
C ALA A 38 -0.34 -15.68 6.01
N LEU A 39 0.08 -16.60 6.90
CA LEU A 39 -0.56 -17.90 7.06
C LEU A 39 -1.97 -17.83 7.67
N ASN A 40 -2.34 -16.69 8.27
CA ASN A 40 -3.72 -16.45 8.72
C ASN A 40 -4.70 -16.29 7.54
N TYR A 41 -4.18 -15.97 6.35
CA TYR A 41 -4.96 -15.64 5.15
C TYR A 41 -4.75 -16.64 4.02
N PHE A 42 -3.57 -17.26 3.95
CA PHE A 42 -3.13 -18.14 2.86
C PHE A 42 -2.43 -19.38 3.42
N SER A 43 -2.60 -20.51 2.76
CA SER A 43 -1.75 -21.67 3.00
C SER A 43 -0.32 -21.42 2.53
N GLU A 44 0.65 -22.11 3.09
CA GLU A 44 2.05 -22.02 2.67
C GLU A 44 2.25 -22.36 1.18
N ARG A 45 1.45 -23.31 0.65
CA ARG A 45 1.43 -23.64 -0.77
C ARG A 45 0.99 -22.46 -1.65
N GLU A 46 -0.04 -21.75 -1.23
CA GLU A 46 -0.51 -20.55 -1.94
C GLU A 46 0.55 -19.45 -1.92
N ILE A 47 1.17 -19.20 -0.75
CA ILE A 47 2.26 -18.23 -0.62
C ILE A 47 3.39 -18.55 -1.61
N LYS A 48 3.85 -19.80 -1.65
CA LYS A 48 4.90 -20.25 -2.59
C LYS A 48 4.51 -20.06 -4.05
N THR A 49 3.25 -20.36 -4.40
CA THR A 49 2.73 -20.22 -5.77
C THR A 49 2.60 -18.73 -6.18
N MET A 50 2.19 -17.86 -5.26
CA MET A 50 2.01 -16.42 -5.51
C MET A 50 3.32 -15.62 -5.43
N THR A 51 4.40 -16.20 -4.92
CA THR A 51 5.70 -15.53 -4.81
C THR A 51 6.22 -15.13 -6.18
N LYS A 52 6.48 -13.83 -6.38
CA LYS A 52 6.97 -13.22 -7.62
C LYS A 52 8.39 -12.68 -7.51
N HIS A 53 8.87 -12.49 -6.29
CA HIS A 53 10.17 -11.92 -6.02
C HIS A 53 10.78 -12.52 -4.76
N ILE A 54 12.05 -12.86 -4.83
CA ILE A 54 12.89 -13.23 -3.68
C ILE A 54 13.95 -12.14 -3.56
N TYR A 55 14.04 -11.52 -2.41
CA TYR A 55 15.02 -10.45 -2.18
C TYR A 55 16.45 -11.00 -2.01
N PRO A 56 17.50 -10.18 -2.27
CA PRO A 56 18.89 -10.63 -2.20
C PRO A 56 19.30 -11.27 -0.87
N ASN A 57 18.71 -10.87 0.24
CA ASN A 57 18.97 -11.49 1.55
C ASN A 57 18.36 -12.89 1.70
N ASN A 58 17.57 -13.35 0.73
CA ASN A 58 16.84 -14.62 0.75
C ASN A 58 15.90 -14.82 1.96
N ILE A 59 15.70 -13.79 2.77
CA ILE A 59 14.77 -13.77 3.94
C ILE A 59 13.42 -13.23 3.51
N TYR A 60 13.41 -12.13 2.75
CA TYR A 60 12.19 -11.48 2.33
C TYR A 60 11.72 -11.98 0.97
N ILE A 61 10.40 -12.13 0.86
CA ILE A 61 9.73 -12.47 -0.41
C ILE A 61 8.62 -11.48 -0.71
N GLY A 62 8.37 -11.29 -2.00
CA GLY A 62 7.26 -10.49 -2.49
C GLY A 62 6.26 -11.35 -3.23
N LEU A 63 5.01 -11.26 -2.89
CA LEU A 63 3.92 -11.92 -3.60
C LEU A 63 2.89 -10.90 -4.10
N ILE A 64 2.21 -11.25 -5.18
CA ILE A 64 1.12 -10.45 -5.75
C ILE A 64 -0.04 -11.39 -6.00
N PHE A 65 -1.19 -11.02 -5.52
CA PHE A 65 -2.41 -11.77 -5.77
C PHE A 65 -3.56 -10.89 -6.23
N LYS A 66 -4.43 -11.53 -7.00
CA LYS A 66 -5.74 -11.03 -7.40
C LYS A 66 -6.73 -12.06 -6.92
N SER A 67 -7.81 -11.63 -6.37
CA SER A 67 -8.86 -12.53 -5.91
C SER A 67 -10.21 -11.85 -6.11
N PRO A 68 -11.25 -12.60 -6.51
CA PRO A 68 -12.61 -12.09 -6.46
C PRO A 68 -13.07 -11.77 -5.02
N LYS A 69 -12.31 -12.22 -4.02
CA LYS A 69 -12.53 -11.92 -2.60
C LYS A 69 -11.97 -10.55 -2.19
N LEU A 70 -11.15 -9.89 -3.03
CA LEU A 70 -10.73 -8.50 -2.76
C LEU A 70 -11.95 -7.59 -2.93
N ASN A 71 -12.26 -6.85 -1.87
CA ASN A 71 -13.45 -6.00 -1.83
C ASN A 71 -13.22 -4.67 -2.54
N THR A 72 -11.98 -4.19 -2.49
CA THR A 72 -11.63 -2.82 -2.87
C THR A 72 -10.61 -2.76 -3.98
N TYR A 73 -9.49 -3.47 -3.83
CA TYR A 73 -8.34 -3.33 -4.71
C TYR A 73 -8.39 -4.31 -5.89
N ASP A 74 -7.87 -3.90 -7.06
CA ASP A 74 -7.72 -4.79 -8.22
C ASP A 74 -6.68 -5.88 -7.96
N PHE A 75 -5.69 -5.59 -7.12
CA PHE A 75 -4.73 -6.55 -6.58
C PHE A 75 -4.01 -6.02 -5.34
N VAL A 76 -3.48 -6.96 -4.58
CA VAL A 76 -2.66 -6.69 -3.39
C VAL A 76 -1.28 -7.29 -3.58
N GLN A 77 -0.27 -6.55 -3.14
CA GLN A 77 1.10 -7.05 -3.01
C GLN A 77 1.47 -7.08 -1.54
N LEU A 78 2.05 -8.20 -1.10
CA LEU A 78 2.64 -8.34 0.23
C LEU A 78 4.14 -8.54 0.11
N ASN A 79 4.87 -8.00 1.08
CA ASN A 79 6.25 -8.38 1.34
C ASN A 79 6.29 -9.06 2.70
N LEU A 80 6.88 -10.24 2.74
CA LEU A 80 6.87 -11.14 3.89
C LEU A 80 8.28 -11.45 4.36
N ASP A 81 8.45 -11.62 5.67
CA ASP A 81 9.62 -12.21 6.28
C ASP A 81 9.38 -13.72 6.50
N LYS A 82 10.07 -14.57 5.72
CA LYS A 82 9.93 -16.02 5.81
C LYS A 82 10.38 -16.60 7.15
N GLU A 83 11.40 -15.99 7.76
CA GLU A 83 11.99 -16.48 9.02
C GLU A 83 11.15 -16.13 10.24
N LYS A 84 10.21 -15.19 10.07
CA LYS A 84 9.26 -14.78 11.09
C LYS A 84 7.84 -15.26 10.78
N ASN A 85 7.69 -16.53 10.46
CA ASN A 85 6.38 -17.15 10.20
C ASN A 85 5.59 -16.42 9.10
N TYR A 86 6.27 -15.99 8.02
CA TYR A 86 5.69 -15.19 6.94
C TYR A 86 5.04 -13.88 7.41
N GLU A 87 5.68 -13.22 8.38
CA GLU A 87 5.25 -11.93 8.91
C GLU A 87 5.10 -10.91 7.77
N ILE A 88 3.97 -10.21 7.73
CA ILE A 88 3.70 -9.15 6.77
C ILE A 88 4.49 -7.90 7.17
N ILE A 89 5.45 -7.49 6.34
CA ILE A 89 6.31 -6.33 6.57
C ILE A 89 6.03 -5.15 5.64
N ARG A 90 5.25 -5.36 4.57
CA ARG A 90 4.69 -4.31 3.72
C ARG A 90 3.44 -4.82 3.02
N ILE A 91 2.45 -3.93 2.89
CA ILE A 91 1.22 -4.19 2.14
C ILE A 91 1.05 -3.08 1.09
N VAL A 92 0.62 -3.44 -0.11
CA VAL A 92 0.22 -2.50 -1.16
C VAL A 92 -1.12 -2.90 -1.73
N GLY A 93 -2.11 -2.07 -1.56
CA GLY A 93 -3.37 -2.15 -2.32
C GLY A 93 -3.27 -1.28 -3.59
N ARG A 94 -3.71 -1.79 -4.74
CA ARG A 94 -3.68 -1.04 -5.99
C ARG A 94 -5.00 -1.06 -6.74
N LEU A 95 -5.46 0.14 -7.12
CA LEU A 95 -6.56 0.38 -8.05
C LEU A 95 -6.02 0.89 -9.39
N LYS A 96 -6.64 0.47 -10.49
CA LYS A 96 -6.30 0.91 -11.85
C LYS A 96 -7.34 1.86 -12.40
N PHE A 97 -6.86 2.89 -13.10
CA PHE A 97 -7.69 3.87 -13.81
C PHE A 97 -7.25 3.88 -15.27
N LYS A 98 -8.12 3.44 -16.20
CA LYS A 98 -7.74 3.29 -17.61
C LYS A 98 -7.26 4.62 -18.18
N ASP A 99 -8.14 5.63 -18.27
CA ASP A 99 -7.86 6.89 -18.97
C ASP A 99 -8.19 8.12 -18.12
N ASN A 100 -8.55 7.94 -16.83
CA ASN A 100 -9.01 9.03 -15.97
C ASN A 100 -8.13 9.18 -14.73
N ILE A 101 -7.01 9.87 -14.88
CA ILE A 101 -6.12 10.19 -13.76
C ILE A 101 -6.78 11.10 -12.73
N ASN A 102 -7.75 11.94 -13.12
CA ASN A 102 -8.43 12.83 -12.20
C ASN A 102 -9.29 12.06 -11.18
N GLU A 103 -9.84 10.91 -11.57
CA GLU A 103 -10.51 10.00 -10.62
C GLU A 103 -9.54 9.46 -9.58
N CYS A 104 -8.31 9.12 -9.98
CA CYS A 104 -7.27 8.73 -9.03
C CYS A 104 -7.00 9.82 -8.01
N TYR A 105 -6.82 11.07 -8.45
CA TYR A 105 -6.56 12.19 -7.56
C TYR A 105 -7.73 12.42 -6.59
N LYS A 106 -8.97 12.37 -7.08
CA LYS A 106 -10.16 12.52 -6.22
C LYS A 106 -10.20 11.46 -5.12
N ILE A 107 -9.99 10.19 -5.47
CA ILE A 107 -10.00 9.09 -4.49
C ILE A 107 -8.79 9.21 -3.54
N LYS A 108 -7.61 9.58 -4.05
CA LYS A 108 -6.43 9.86 -3.21
C LYS A 108 -6.75 10.92 -2.15
N ASP A 109 -7.35 12.03 -2.54
CA ASP A 109 -7.63 13.15 -1.64
C ASP A 109 -8.70 12.78 -0.59
N GLN A 110 -9.67 11.94 -0.94
CA GLN A 110 -10.63 11.37 0.01
C GLN A 110 -9.92 10.49 1.05
N ILE A 111 -9.09 9.54 0.61
CA ILE A 111 -8.33 8.66 1.52
C ILE A 111 -7.40 9.50 2.42
N VAL A 112 -6.70 10.48 1.86
CA VAL A 112 -5.81 11.36 2.63
C VAL A 112 -6.59 12.12 3.71
N SER A 113 -7.77 12.64 3.38
CA SER A 113 -8.65 13.33 4.34
C SER A 113 -9.10 12.40 5.48
N GLU A 114 -9.58 11.20 5.13
CA GLU A 114 -10.04 10.20 6.09
C GLU A 114 -8.90 9.74 7.02
N VAL A 115 -7.74 9.39 6.43
CA VAL A 115 -6.57 8.93 7.19
C VAL A 115 -6.01 10.04 8.07
N SER A 116 -6.02 11.32 7.62
CA SER A 116 -5.57 12.45 8.43
C SER A 116 -6.41 12.67 9.68
N GLY A 117 -7.71 12.32 9.64
CA GLY A 117 -8.64 12.54 10.76
C GLY A 117 -8.50 11.54 11.91
N ILE A 118 -7.71 10.48 11.73
CA ILE A 118 -7.59 9.40 12.73
C ILE A 118 -6.24 9.39 13.45
N PHE A 119 -5.30 10.23 13.02
CA PHE A 119 -3.99 10.32 13.68
C PHE A 119 -4.00 11.29 14.85
N SER A 120 -3.23 10.93 15.88
CA SER A 120 -2.76 11.86 16.90
C SER A 120 -1.67 12.80 16.34
N GLU A 121 -1.15 13.72 17.18
CA GLU A 121 -0.09 14.66 16.80
C GLU A 121 1.26 14.00 16.41
N ASN A 122 1.40 12.68 16.59
CA ASN A 122 2.65 11.93 16.39
C ASN A 122 2.91 11.50 14.93
N VAL A 123 2.14 12.00 13.96
CA VAL A 123 2.29 11.63 12.54
C VAL A 123 2.56 12.87 11.70
N LYS A 124 3.71 12.88 11.00
CA LYS A 124 4.09 13.95 10.08
C LYS A 124 3.58 13.66 8.67
N ILE A 125 2.70 14.53 8.16
CA ILE A 125 2.13 14.43 6.83
C ILE A 125 3.00 15.23 5.83
N LYS A 126 3.39 14.60 4.72
CA LYS A 126 4.16 15.22 3.65
C LYS A 126 3.59 14.87 2.28
N SER A 127 3.23 15.90 1.50
CA SER A 127 2.78 15.73 0.11
C SER A 127 3.80 16.27 -0.87
N PHE A 128 4.00 15.55 -1.99
CA PHE A 128 4.91 15.95 -3.06
C PHE A 128 4.55 15.29 -4.38
N THR A 129 5.05 15.88 -5.48
CA THR A 129 4.97 15.31 -6.83
C THR A 129 6.38 15.16 -7.38
N LYS A 130 6.70 14.01 -7.96
CA LYS A 130 8.02 13.71 -8.56
C LYS A 130 7.91 12.75 -9.74
N PRO A 131 8.89 12.73 -10.65
CA PRO A 131 9.00 11.71 -11.68
C PRO A 131 9.01 10.30 -11.05
N LEU A 132 8.37 9.34 -11.71
CA LEU A 132 8.49 7.93 -11.32
C LEU A 132 9.90 7.42 -11.63
N SER A 133 10.32 6.39 -10.90
CA SER A 133 11.62 5.77 -11.13
C SER A 133 11.70 5.18 -12.56
N LYS A 134 12.91 5.08 -13.11
CA LYS A 134 13.15 4.45 -14.42
C LYS A 134 12.69 2.99 -14.49
N SER A 135 12.66 2.29 -13.35
CA SER A 135 12.09 0.92 -13.28
C SER A 135 10.57 0.91 -13.42
N ALA A 136 9.88 1.98 -12.99
CA ALA A 136 8.45 2.14 -13.16
C ALA A 136 8.10 2.68 -14.57
N ASP A 137 8.90 3.59 -15.11
CA ASP A 137 8.73 4.12 -16.46
C ASP A 137 10.09 4.48 -17.07
N LYS A 138 10.52 3.72 -18.07
CA LYS A 138 11.79 3.95 -18.77
C LYS A 138 11.83 5.27 -19.54
N THR A 139 10.68 5.84 -19.91
CA THR A 139 10.59 7.11 -20.64
C THR A 139 10.93 8.31 -19.76
N GLY A 140 10.77 8.19 -18.44
CA GLY A 140 10.96 9.28 -17.47
C GLY A 140 9.86 10.34 -17.48
N LYS A 141 8.78 10.16 -18.27
CA LYS A 141 7.71 11.14 -18.43
C LYS A 141 6.56 10.96 -17.43
N SER A 142 6.49 9.80 -16.78
CA SER A 142 5.44 9.53 -15.79
C SER A 142 5.74 10.18 -14.44
N ILE A 143 4.70 10.62 -13.75
CA ILE A 143 4.81 11.32 -12.47
C ILE A 143 4.00 10.60 -11.38
N GLY A 144 4.48 10.70 -10.15
CA GLY A 144 3.78 10.25 -8.95
C GLY A 144 3.41 11.41 -8.05
N THR A 145 2.13 11.56 -7.74
CA THR A 145 1.62 12.51 -6.73
C THR A 145 1.33 11.75 -5.46
N THR A 146 2.08 12.06 -4.41
CA THR A 146 2.21 11.24 -3.20
C THR A 146 1.87 12.04 -1.95
N THR A 147 1.20 11.40 -1.00
CA THR A 147 1.11 11.85 0.40
C THR A 147 1.62 10.73 1.30
N ASN A 148 2.57 11.05 2.16
CA ASN A 148 3.10 10.15 3.18
C ASN A 148 2.64 10.59 4.56
N PHE A 149 2.29 9.62 5.39
CA PHE A 149 2.02 9.74 6.82
C PHE A 149 3.17 9.03 7.54
N ASN A 150 4.10 9.79 8.09
CA ASN A 150 5.33 9.27 8.69
C ASN A 150 5.16 9.22 10.20
N PHE A 151 5.27 8.05 10.79
CA PHE A 151 5.17 7.84 12.24
C PHE A 151 6.45 8.33 12.92
N GLU A 152 6.31 9.14 13.97
CA GLU A 152 7.46 9.60 14.76
C GLU A 152 8.15 8.42 15.47
N ASN A 153 9.45 8.57 15.72
CA ASN A 153 10.29 7.57 16.40
C ASN A 153 10.43 6.20 15.67
N THR A 154 9.88 6.06 14.47
CA THR A 154 10.04 4.88 13.61
C THR A 154 10.34 5.29 12.17
N GLU A 155 10.69 4.33 11.33
CA GLU A 155 10.77 4.55 9.88
C GLU A 155 9.51 4.01 9.16
N SER A 156 8.47 3.67 9.92
CA SER A 156 7.19 3.23 9.38
C SER A 156 6.45 4.39 8.73
N PHE A 157 5.73 4.12 7.66
CA PHE A 157 4.86 5.12 7.04
C PHE A 157 3.72 4.49 6.25
N ILE A 158 2.66 5.26 6.07
CA ILE A 158 1.62 4.99 5.09
C ILE A 158 1.84 5.94 3.91
N GLN A 159 1.70 5.42 2.70
CA GLN A 159 1.80 6.20 1.47
C GLN A 159 0.54 6.04 0.64
N VAL A 160 -0.03 7.17 0.21
CA VAL A 160 -1.12 7.22 -0.77
C VAL A 160 -0.60 7.92 -2.01
N MET A 161 -0.52 7.21 -3.15
CA MET A 161 0.14 7.71 -4.36
C MET A 161 -0.67 7.44 -5.61
N CYS A 162 -0.96 8.49 -6.38
CA CYS A 162 -1.39 8.37 -7.75
C CYS A 162 -0.19 8.31 -8.68
N ARG A 163 -0.14 7.28 -9.53
CA ARG A 163 0.83 7.13 -10.61
C ARG A 163 0.19 7.53 -11.93
N ASN A 164 0.56 8.69 -12.42
CA ASN A 164 0.14 9.20 -13.73
C ASN A 164 1.17 8.76 -14.77
N TYR A 165 0.86 7.66 -15.45
CA TYR A 165 1.75 7.10 -16.46
C TYR A 165 1.61 7.86 -17.80
N SER A 166 2.75 8.10 -18.45
CA SER A 166 2.76 8.65 -19.82
C SER A 166 2.18 7.63 -20.81
N LYS A 167 1.65 8.13 -21.93
CA LYS A 167 1.13 7.26 -23.01
C LYS A 167 2.21 6.31 -23.53
N GLU A 168 3.44 6.81 -23.65
CA GLU A 168 4.59 6.07 -24.17
C GLU A 168 5.02 4.94 -23.24
N SER A 169 4.70 5.01 -21.96
CA SER A 169 4.99 3.91 -21.01
C SER A 169 4.15 2.66 -21.26
N GLY A 170 3.03 2.80 -21.97
CA GLY A 170 2.07 1.71 -22.19
C GLY A 170 1.39 1.19 -20.92
N ARG A 171 1.50 1.92 -19.81
CA ARG A 171 0.97 1.51 -18.50
C ARG A 171 -0.31 2.26 -18.16
N THR A 172 -1.16 1.61 -17.38
CA THR A 172 -2.41 2.17 -16.87
C THR A 172 -2.15 2.97 -15.60
N HIS A 173 -2.77 4.17 -15.47
CA HIS A 173 -2.74 4.95 -14.23
C HIS A 173 -3.18 4.11 -13.04
N SER A 174 -2.66 4.40 -11.86
CA SER A 174 -3.01 3.65 -10.66
C SER A 174 -2.93 4.49 -9.39
N LEU A 175 -3.84 4.18 -8.46
CA LEU A 175 -3.70 4.52 -7.05
C LEU A 175 -3.00 3.37 -6.35
N ASN A 176 -2.00 3.69 -5.55
CA ASN A 176 -1.40 2.77 -4.59
C ASN A 176 -1.63 3.30 -3.18
N VAL A 177 -2.14 2.46 -2.31
CA VAL A 177 -2.10 2.65 -0.85
C VAL A 177 -1.11 1.64 -0.30
N GLU A 178 -0.10 2.12 0.38
CA GLU A 178 1.03 1.31 0.83
C GLU A 178 1.27 1.51 2.32
N ILE A 179 1.44 0.42 3.06
CA ILE A 179 1.81 0.41 4.47
C ILE A 179 3.21 -0.21 4.57
N TRP A 180 4.17 0.52 5.12
CA TRP A 180 5.57 0.14 5.23
C TRP A 180 5.97 0.03 6.70
N SER A 181 6.39 -1.16 7.13
CA SER A 181 6.97 -1.33 8.47
C SER A 181 8.35 -0.69 8.56
N ASP A 182 8.76 -0.33 9.78
CA ASP A 182 10.12 0.11 10.12
C ASP A 182 11.18 -0.87 9.60
N LYS A 183 10.98 -2.16 9.85
CA LYS A 183 11.84 -3.25 9.41
C LYS A 183 12.06 -3.27 7.90
N TYR A 184 10.98 -3.18 7.13
CA TYR A 184 11.08 -3.19 5.67
C TYR A 184 11.70 -1.90 5.14
N THR A 185 11.39 -0.75 5.72
CA THR A 185 11.95 0.54 5.35
C THR A 185 13.46 0.58 5.57
N LYS A 186 13.94 0.12 6.72
CA LYS A 186 15.38 -0.01 7.01
C LYS A 186 16.08 -0.92 6.01
N TYR A 187 15.51 -2.08 5.74
CA TYR A 187 16.06 -3.00 4.74
C TYR A 187 16.16 -2.36 3.35
N ARG A 188 15.13 -1.63 2.91
CA ARG A 188 15.12 -0.98 1.59
C ARG A 188 16.20 0.08 1.40
N LYS A 189 16.71 0.65 2.47
CA LYS A 189 17.83 1.62 2.45
C LYS A 189 19.18 0.94 2.26
N THR A 190 19.28 -0.38 2.47
CA THR A 190 20.51 -1.15 2.29
C THR A 190 20.69 -1.70 0.88
N LEU A 191 19.69 -1.53 -0.01
CA LEU A 191 19.67 -1.96 -1.42
C LEU A 191 20.02 -0.82 -2.36
#